data_007c7fcefae5ea1e200895f90d7c1a1a
#
_entry.id   007c7fcefae5ea1e200895f90d7c1a1a
#
_cell.length_a   1.000
_cell.length_b   1.000
_cell.length_c   1.000
_cell.angle_alpha   90.00
_cell.angle_beta   90.00
_cell.angle_gamma   90.00
#
_symmetry.space_group_name_H-M   'P 1'
#
loop_
_entity.id
_entity.type
_entity.pdbx_description
1 polymer ?
#
loop_
_entity_poly.entity_id
_entity_poly.type
_entity_poly.pdbx_seq_one_letter_code
_entity_poly.pdbx_strand_id
1 'polypeptide(L)'
;MPIRKLAHYSVRTSDLEASRQFYVDILGFRVGYRPPLDFPGLWLYQGGDDADYGVVHLIGTDGAGSGLADYLGERSASDTGTGALDHLAFLATGVDEFRERLAHAGVAYRDRTLPGLGLRQLFFVDPSGLTIELNFPAVEPRRASAPAQELQMSATTDACRAHE
;
A
#
# COMPACT_ATOMS: atom_id res chain seq x y z
N MET A 1 30.47 1.11 -6.79
CA MET A 1 29.19 1.72 -7.22
C MET A 1 28.13 1.23 -6.27
N PRO A 2 27.54 2.05 -5.46
CA PRO A 2 26.58 1.58 -4.48
C PRO A 2 25.18 1.43 -5.09
N ILE A 3 24.54 0.29 -4.87
CA ILE A 3 23.09 0.17 -4.96
C ILE A 3 22.53 1.11 -3.88
N ARG A 4 21.56 1.97 -4.23
CA ARG A 4 21.06 2.99 -3.29
C ARG A 4 19.86 2.51 -2.48
N LYS A 5 18.82 2.00 -3.16
CA LYS A 5 17.58 1.49 -2.53
C LYS A 5 16.84 0.57 -3.49
N LEU A 6 15.93 -0.25 -2.96
CA LEU A 6 14.94 -0.93 -3.78
C LEU A 6 14.00 0.14 -4.37
N ALA A 7 13.88 0.19 -5.70
CA ALA A 7 12.99 1.15 -6.36
C ALA A 7 11.53 0.67 -6.33
N HIS A 8 11.30 -0.53 -6.85
CA HIS A 8 9.99 -1.17 -6.89
C HIS A 8 10.14 -2.68 -7.00
N TYR A 9 9.03 -3.37 -6.84
CA TYR A 9 8.85 -4.75 -7.25
C TYR A 9 7.61 -4.87 -8.14
N SER A 10 7.59 -5.91 -8.97
CA SER A 10 6.48 -6.16 -9.87
C SER A 10 5.82 -7.48 -9.52
N VAL A 11 4.50 -7.48 -9.53
CA VAL A 11 3.66 -8.65 -9.28
C VAL A 11 2.82 -8.92 -10.53
N ARG A 12 2.90 -10.13 -11.06
CA ARG A 12 1.97 -10.60 -12.09
C ARG A 12 0.69 -11.08 -11.43
N THR A 13 -0.43 -10.79 -12.06
CA THR A 13 -1.73 -11.23 -11.57
C THR A 13 -2.69 -11.47 -12.72
N SER A 14 -3.48 -12.52 -12.64
CA SER A 14 -4.62 -12.77 -13.53
C SER A 14 -5.86 -11.97 -13.10
N ASP A 15 -5.90 -11.49 -11.85
CA ASP A 15 -6.98 -10.64 -11.33
C ASP A 15 -6.42 -9.30 -10.84
N LEU A 16 -6.32 -8.36 -11.79
CA LEU A 16 -5.77 -7.02 -11.53
C LEU A 16 -6.63 -6.24 -10.53
N GLU A 17 -7.96 -6.43 -10.55
CA GLU A 17 -8.86 -5.72 -9.65
C GLU A 17 -8.79 -6.25 -8.22
N ALA A 18 -8.76 -7.56 -8.01
CA ALA A 18 -8.56 -8.14 -6.69
C ALA A 18 -7.20 -7.71 -6.09
N SER A 19 -6.15 -7.70 -6.92
CA SER A 19 -4.84 -7.20 -6.49
C SER A 19 -4.89 -5.72 -6.14
N ARG A 20 -5.54 -4.88 -6.97
CA ARG A 20 -5.72 -3.46 -6.68
C ARG A 20 -6.41 -3.25 -5.33
N GLN A 21 -7.54 -3.91 -5.10
CA GLN A 21 -8.29 -3.80 -3.84
C GLN A 21 -7.43 -4.20 -2.65
N PHE A 22 -6.72 -5.31 -2.75
CA PHE A 22 -5.83 -5.76 -1.68
C PHE A 22 -4.79 -4.69 -1.30
N TYR A 23 -4.06 -4.16 -2.27
CA TYR A 23 -3.01 -3.19 -2.01
C TYR A 23 -3.55 -1.81 -1.58
N VAL A 24 -4.70 -1.39 -2.11
CA VAL A 24 -5.31 -0.10 -1.76
C VAL A 24 -6.04 -0.19 -0.43
N ASP A 25 -6.95 -1.14 -0.26
CA ASP A 25 -7.88 -1.16 0.87
C ASP A 25 -7.22 -1.71 2.15
N ILE A 26 -6.29 -2.68 2.01
CA ILE A 26 -5.59 -3.29 3.15
C ILE A 26 -4.28 -2.56 3.44
N LEU A 27 -3.40 -2.42 2.44
CA LEU A 27 -2.07 -1.84 2.65
C LEU A 27 -2.04 -0.32 2.58
N GLY A 28 -3.10 0.32 2.07
CA GLY A 28 -3.22 1.78 2.00
C GLY A 28 -2.40 2.42 0.88
N PHE A 29 -2.03 1.65 -0.14
CA PHE A 29 -1.39 2.20 -1.32
C PHE A 29 -2.36 3.03 -2.15
N ARG A 30 -1.83 3.90 -3.01
CA ARG A 30 -2.60 4.70 -3.96
C ARG A 30 -2.28 4.31 -5.39
N VAL A 31 -3.29 4.17 -6.22
CA VAL A 31 -3.08 4.11 -7.67
C VAL A 31 -2.58 5.47 -8.15
N GLY A 32 -1.49 5.48 -8.89
CA GLY A 32 -0.88 6.69 -9.41
C GLY A 32 -0.54 6.61 -10.89
N TYR A 33 0.26 7.55 -11.35
CA TYR A 33 0.67 7.63 -12.75
C TYR A 33 1.39 6.34 -13.19
N ARG A 34 1.00 5.82 -14.34
CA ARG A 34 1.64 4.73 -15.06
C ARG A 34 1.90 5.19 -16.50
N PRO A 35 3.11 5.01 -17.05
CA PRO A 35 3.34 5.23 -18.47
C PRO A 35 2.35 4.44 -19.32
N PRO A 36 2.02 4.91 -20.53
CA PRO A 36 1.16 4.18 -21.46
C PRO A 36 1.91 2.96 -22.01
N LEU A 37 1.71 1.82 -21.34
CA LEU A 37 2.28 0.52 -21.73
C LEU A 37 1.17 -0.34 -22.34
N ASP A 38 1.53 -1.12 -23.37
CA ASP A 38 0.60 -1.93 -24.15
C ASP A 38 0.27 -3.28 -23.49
N PHE A 39 -0.06 -3.22 -22.20
CA PHE A 39 -0.59 -4.34 -21.41
C PHE A 39 -1.33 -3.80 -20.18
N PRO A 40 -2.29 -4.56 -19.61
CA PRO A 40 -2.99 -4.16 -18.39
C PRO A 40 -2.05 -4.05 -17.19
N GLY A 41 -2.26 -3.06 -16.34
CA GLY A 41 -1.46 -2.93 -15.11
C GLY A 41 -1.71 -1.63 -14.38
N LEU A 42 -1.24 -1.57 -13.14
CA LEU A 42 -1.36 -0.41 -12.25
C LEU A 42 -0.04 -0.17 -11.54
N TRP A 43 0.31 1.08 -11.35
CA TRP A 43 1.41 1.47 -10.47
C TRP A 43 0.86 2.01 -9.17
N LEU A 44 1.35 1.46 -8.08
CA LEU A 44 0.91 1.76 -6.74
C LEU A 44 1.99 2.50 -5.97
N TYR A 45 1.57 3.56 -5.29
CA TYR A 45 2.42 4.50 -4.57
C TYR A 45 2.13 4.42 -3.09
N GLN A 46 3.17 4.42 -2.28
CA GLN A 46 3.04 4.28 -0.83
C GLN A 46 2.52 5.56 -0.15
N GLY A 47 2.61 6.71 -0.81
CA GLY A 47 2.28 8.01 -0.23
C GLY A 47 3.43 8.62 0.59
N GLY A 48 3.34 9.93 0.82
CA GLY A 48 4.38 10.71 1.46
C GLY A 48 5.24 11.47 0.45
N ASP A 49 6.22 12.22 0.95
CA ASP A 49 7.08 13.10 0.14
C ASP A 49 8.06 12.33 -0.77
N ASP A 50 8.28 11.04 -0.50
CA ASP A 50 9.13 10.14 -1.29
C ASP A 50 8.37 9.44 -2.44
N ALA A 51 7.18 9.93 -2.80
CA ALA A 51 6.27 9.32 -3.76
C ALA A 51 6.67 9.46 -5.24
N ASP A 52 7.95 9.63 -5.54
CA ASP A 52 8.43 9.84 -6.91
C ASP A 52 8.25 8.63 -7.82
N TYR A 53 8.06 7.44 -7.24
CA TYR A 53 7.94 6.19 -7.98
C TYR A 53 6.82 5.31 -7.45
N GLY A 54 6.12 4.62 -8.35
CA GLY A 54 5.29 3.49 -7.95
C GLY A 54 6.16 2.39 -7.35
N VAL A 55 5.93 2.04 -6.10
CA VAL A 55 6.74 1.02 -5.40
C VAL A 55 6.27 -0.41 -5.68
N VAL A 56 5.03 -0.56 -6.16
CA VAL A 56 4.47 -1.83 -6.63
C VAL A 56 3.94 -1.64 -8.04
N HIS A 57 4.41 -2.47 -8.97
CA HIS A 57 3.86 -2.53 -10.31
C HIS A 57 3.00 -3.80 -10.44
N LEU A 58 1.70 -3.64 -10.45
CA LEU A 58 0.79 -4.73 -10.79
C LEU A 58 0.76 -4.90 -12.32
N ILE A 59 1.01 -6.10 -12.77
CA ILE A 59 1.07 -6.49 -14.19
C ILE A 59 -0.05 -7.49 -14.44
N GLY A 60 -1.11 -7.05 -15.14
CA GLY A 60 -2.20 -7.93 -15.54
C GLY A 60 -1.73 -8.88 -16.65
N THR A 61 -1.98 -10.17 -16.44
CA THR A 61 -1.63 -11.20 -17.45
C THR A 61 -2.77 -11.47 -18.41
N ASP A 62 -4.01 -11.25 -17.98
CA ASP A 62 -5.19 -11.40 -18.82
C ASP A 62 -5.30 -10.27 -19.84
N GLY A 63 -5.44 -10.62 -21.11
CA GLY A 63 -5.55 -9.66 -22.22
C GLY A 63 -4.29 -8.88 -22.52
N ALA A 64 -3.13 -9.30 -22.02
CA ALA A 64 -1.86 -8.58 -22.19
C ALA A 64 -1.33 -8.60 -23.64
N GLY A 65 -1.83 -9.51 -24.51
CA GLY A 65 -1.35 -9.62 -25.88
C GLY A 65 0.17 -9.79 -25.97
N SER A 66 0.77 -9.26 -27.02
CA SER A 66 2.24 -9.28 -27.22
C SER A 66 2.97 -8.20 -26.41
N GLY A 67 2.28 -7.12 -26.02
CA GLY A 67 2.91 -5.96 -25.37
C GLY A 67 3.63 -6.31 -24.08
N LEU A 68 3.13 -7.30 -23.33
CA LEU A 68 3.80 -7.76 -22.12
C LEU A 68 5.10 -8.52 -22.43
N ALA A 69 5.11 -9.35 -23.46
CA ALA A 69 6.30 -10.07 -23.90
C ALA A 69 7.35 -9.11 -24.46
N ASP A 70 6.93 -8.09 -25.20
CA ASP A 70 7.80 -7.03 -25.72
C ASP A 70 8.47 -6.24 -24.58
N TYR A 71 7.74 -5.99 -23.52
CA TYR A 71 8.24 -5.23 -22.35
C TYR A 71 9.14 -6.05 -21.41
N LEU A 72 8.75 -7.28 -21.08
CA LEU A 72 9.47 -8.14 -20.11
C LEU A 72 10.42 -9.14 -20.74
N GLY A 73 10.36 -9.33 -22.06
CA GLY A 73 10.94 -10.46 -22.76
C GLY A 73 10.10 -11.73 -22.58
N GLU A 74 10.39 -12.75 -23.38
CA GLU A 74 9.73 -14.05 -23.26
C GLU A 74 10.10 -14.69 -21.92
N ARG A 75 9.11 -14.88 -21.07
CA ARG A 75 9.23 -15.53 -19.77
C ARG A 75 8.12 -16.56 -19.59
N SER A 76 8.40 -17.59 -18.81
CA SER A 76 7.34 -18.51 -18.36
C SER A 76 6.24 -17.70 -17.66
N ALA A 77 5.01 -17.85 -18.15
CA ALA A 77 3.85 -17.16 -17.61
C ALA A 77 3.40 -17.87 -16.32
N SER A 78 3.99 -17.49 -15.19
CA SER A 78 3.39 -17.77 -13.89
C SER A 78 2.86 -16.47 -13.33
N ASP A 79 1.59 -16.44 -13.00
CA ASP A 79 0.88 -15.34 -12.31
C ASP A 79 0.60 -15.68 -10.84
N THR A 80 1.12 -16.82 -10.38
CA THR A 80 1.01 -17.29 -9.02
C THR A 80 2.34 -17.79 -8.48
N GLY A 81 2.53 -17.64 -7.16
CA GLY A 81 3.72 -18.07 -6.46
C GLY A 81 4.91 -17.12 -6.63
N THR A 82 5.92 -17.29 -5.80
CA THR A 82 7.04 -16.35 -5.67
C THR A 82 8.40 -16.97 -6.03
N GLY A 83 8.43 -18.23 -6.42
CA GLY A 83 9.68 -18.95 -6.66
C GLY A 83 10.53 -19.04 -5.37
N ALA A 84 11.76 -18.53 -5.44
CA ALA A 84 12.66 -18.49 -4.27
C ALA A 84 12.46 -17.24 -3.38
N LEU A 85 11.59 -16.30 -3.75
CA LEU A 85 11.26 -15.14 -2.91
C LEU A 85 10.27 -15.59 -1.82
N ASP A 86 10.69 -15.54 -0.56
CA ASP A 86 9.87 -15.94 0.59
C ASP A 86 8.81 -14.90 0.93
N HIS A 87 9.23 -13.66 1.18
CA HIS A 87 8.32 -12.56 1.49
C HIS A 87 8.89 -11.18 1.14
N LEU A 88 8.03 -10.18 1.17
CA LEU A 88 8.38 -8.76 1.12
C LEU A 88 7.98 -8.10 2.44
N ALA A 89 8.93 -7.40 3.06
CA ALA A 89 8.74 -6.76 4.35
C ALA A 89 8.61 -5.25 4.23
N PHE A 90 7.61 -4.68 4.92
CA PHE A 90 7.41 -3.23 5.06
C PHE A 90 7.51 -2.83 6.53
N LEU A 91 7.99 -1.63 6.77
CA LEU A 91 7.83 -0.96 8.06
C LEU A 91 6.44 -0.32 8.12
N ALA A 92 5.74 -0.51 9.22
CA ALA A 92 4.38 -0.02 9.39
C ALA A 92 4.16 0.52 10.81
N THR A 93 3.06 1.26 10.99
CA THR A 93 2.52 1.71 12.27
C THR A 93 1.02 1.46 12.31
N GLY A 94 0.42 1.37 13.50
CA GLY A 94 -1.02 1.13 13.64
C GLY A 94 -1.41 -0.34 13.50
N VAL A 95 -0.77 -1.22 14.25
CA VAL A 95 -0.99 -2.67 14.16
C VAL A 95 -2.45 -3.07 14.30
N ASP A 96 -3.21 -2.42 15.18
CA ASP A 96 -4.61 -2.76 15.41
C ASP A 96 -5.49 -2.34 14.22
N GLU A 97 -5.20 -1.20 13.59
CA GLU A 97 -5.88 -0.79 12.35
C GLU A 97 -5.67 -1.81 11.21
N PHE A 98 -4.47 -2.36 11.09
CA PHE A 98 -4.19 -3.40 10.09
C PHE A 98 -4.91 -4.70 10.38
N ARG A 99 -5.01 -5.09 11.64
CA ARG A 99 -5.78 -6.28 12.05
C ARG A 99 -7.25 -6.14 11.72
N GLU A 100 -7.83 -4.97 11.98
CA GLU A 100 -9.23 -4.67 11.65
C GLU A 100 -9.46 -4.74 10.14
N ARG A 101 -8.58 -4.16 9.32
CA ARG A 101 -8.68 -4.23 7.86
C ARG A 101 -8.57 -5.65 7.33
N LEU A 102 -7.62 -6.44 7.82
CA LEU A 102 -7.44 -7.84 7.45
C LEU A 102 -8.65 -8.68 7.83
N ALA A 103 -9.17 -8.49 9.04
CA ALA A 103 -10.37 -9.17 9.51
C ALA A 103 -11.60 -8.79 8.68
N HIS A 104 -11.79 -7.50 8.38
CA HIS A 104 -12.88 -7.01 7.56
C HIS A 104 -12.81 -7.57 6.12
N ALA A 105 -11.62 -7.67 5.57
CA ALA A 105 -11.38 -8.24 4.24
C ALA A 105 -11.40 -9.78 4.22
N GLY A 106 -11.55 -10.45 5.36
CA GLY A 106 -11.50 -11.91 5.46
C GLY A 106 -10.12 -12.51 5.14
N VAL A 107 -9.06 -11.73 5.24
CA VAL A 107 -7.70 -12.18 4.97
C VAL A 107 -7.10 -12.81 6.23
N ALA A 108 -6.75 -14.09 6.13
CA ALA A 108 -6.05 -14.79 7.21
C ALA A 108 -4.64 -14.23 7.37
N TYR A 109 -4.20 -14.05 8.62
CA TYR A 109 -2.87 -13.57 8.93
C TYR A 109 -2.27 -14.29 10.13
N ARG A 110 -0.95 -14.31 10.20
CA ARG A 110 -0.16 -14.76 11.35
C ARG A 110 0.38 -13.55 12.08
N ASP A 111 0.16 -13.51 13.40
CA ASP A 111 0.67 -12.46 14.28
C ASP A 111 1.81 -13.03 15.14
N ARG A 112 2.92 -12.32 15.20
CA ARG A 112 4.10 -12.72 15.95
C ARG A 112 4.73 -11.52 16.64
N THR A 113 5.10 -11.70 17.90
CA THR A 113 5.89 -10.72 18.65
C THR A 113 7.32 -11.23 18.82
N LEU A 114 8.28 -10.36 18.61
CA LEU A 114 9.71 -10.58 18.81
C LEU A 114 10.24 -9.63 19.88
N PRO A 115 10.10 -9.99 21.18
CA PRO A 115 10.48 -9.09 22.27
C PRO A 115 11.94 -8.65 22.23
N GLY A 116 12.85 -9.58 21.85
CA GLY A 116 14.27 -9.30 21.75
C GLY A 116 14.66 -8.28 20.68
N LEU A 117 13.80 -8.06 19.71
CA LEU A 117 13.97 -7.03 18.65
C LEU A 117 13.05 -5.83 18.82
N GLY A 118 12.18 -5.85 19.82
CA GLY A 118 11.18 -4.79 19.98
C GLY A 118 10.22 -4.66 18.80
N LEU A 119 9.86 -5.79 18.18
CA LEU A 119 9.03 -5.83 16.97
C LEU A 119 7.80 -6.70 17.16
N ARG A 120 6.72 -6.29 16.51
CA ARG A 120 5.55 -7.11 16.21
C ARG A 120 5.41 -7.25 14.71
N GLN A 121 5.03 -8.43 14.25
CA GLN A 121 4.98 -8.76 12.83
C GLN A 121 3.62 -9.35 12.47
N LEU A 122 3.04 -8.89 11.36
CA LEU A 122 1.90 -9.52 10.71
C LEU A 122 2.35 -10.10 9.38
N PHE A 123 2.00 -11.37 9.12
CA PHE A 123 2.27 -12.06 7.85
C PHE A 123 0.94 -12.46 7.22
N PHE A 124 0.75 -12.15 5.97
CA PHE A 124 -0.43 -12.52 5.19
C PHE A 124 -0.07 -12.61 3.70
N VAL A 125 -0.97 -13.14 2.90
CA VAL A 125 -0.68 -13.44 1.49
C VAL A 125 -1.53 -12.55 0.60
N ASP A 126 -0.93 -11.99 -0.44
CA ASP A 126 -1.63 -11.24 -1.48
C ASP A 126 -2.37 -12.17 -2.45
N PRO A 127 -3.26 -11.66 -3.32
CA PRO A 127 -4.01 -12.50 -4.27
C PRO A 127 -3.14 -13.28 -5.25
N SER A 128 -1.89 -12.90 -5.46
CA SER A 128 -0.93 -13.60 -6.34
C SER A 128 -0.11 -14.69 -5.62
N GLY A 129 -0.31 -14.86 -4.29
CA GLY A 129 0.42 -15.80 -3.48
C GLY A 129 1.74 -15.27 -2.91
N LEU A 130 1.98 -13.95 -3.00
CA LEU A 130 3.15 -13.31 -2.41
C LEU A 130 2.93 -13.06 -0.91
N THR A 131 3.83 -13.54 -0.06
CA THR A 131 3.78 -13.23 1.36
C THR A 131 4.20 -11.78 1.63
N ILE A 132 3.37 -11.06 2.36
CA ILE A 132 3.65 -9.72 2.86
C ILE A 132 3.92 -9.81 4.35
N GLU A 133 5.00 -9.17 4.78
CA GLU A 133 5.35 -8.99 6.17
C GLU A 133 5.21 -7.51 6.54
N LEU A 134 4.47 -7.19 7.59
CA LEU A 134 4.45 -5.85 8.18
C LEU A 134 5.18 -5.88 9.52
N ASN A 135 6.16 -5.00 9.67
CA ASN A 135 6.96 -4.82 10.87
C ASN A 135 6.53 -3.57 11.61
N PHE A 136 6.03 -3.73 12.82
CA PHE A 136 5.61 -2.66 13.71
C PHE A 136 6.57 -2.57 14.90
N PRO A 137 6.94 -1.35 15.36
CA PRO A 137 7.64 -1.20 16.64
C PRO A 137 6.76 -1.75 17.77
N ALA A 138 7.36 -2.51 18.71
CA ALA A 138 6.61 -3.07 19.85
C ALA A 138 6.00 -1.99 20.76
N VAL A 139 6.63 -0.81 20.77
CA VAL A 139 6.11 0.41 21.41
C VAL A 139 5.88 1.40 20.27
N GLU A 140 4.64 1.55 19.87
CA GLU A 140 4.31 2.55 18.85
C GLU A 140 4.41 3.96 19.45
N PRO A 141 5.00 4.92 18.72
CA PRO A 141 4.97 6.31 19.13
C PRO A 141 3.50 6.74 19.24
N ARG A 142 3.10 7.32 20.39
CA ARG A 142 1.77 7.92 20.52
C ARG A 142 1.55 8.87 19.36
N ARG A 143 0.49 8.67 18.58
CA ARG A 143 0.02 9.69 17.63
C ARG A 143 -0.14 10.98 18.42
N ALA A 144 0.58 12.04 18.04
CA ALA A 144 0.26 13.37 18.52
C ALA A 144 -1.20 13.63 18.11
N SER A 145 -2.09 13.76 19.11
CA SER A 145 -3.46 14.19 18.86
C SER A 145 -3.40 15.49 18.07
N ALA A 146 -4.04 15.51 16.91
CA ALA A 146 -4.18 16.75 16.15
C ALA A 146 -4.76 17.82 17.08
N PRO A 147 -4.20 19.05 17.12
CA PRO A 147 -4.75 20.11 17.94
C PRO A 147 -6.21 20.30 17.55
N ALA A 148 -7.10 20.27 18.54
CA ALA A 148 -8.50 20.60 18.34
C ALA A 148 -8.55 21.99 17.67
N GLN A 149 -9.09 22.06 16.47
CA GLN A 149 -9.39 23.33 15.84
C GLN A 149 -10.49 23.97 16.69
N GLU A 150 -10.11 24.96 17.49
CA GLU A 150 -11.04 25.88 18.11
C GLU A 150 -11.84 26.55 16.99
N LEU A 151 -13.12 26.18 16.86
CA LEU A 151 -14.08 26.94 16.08
C LEU A 151 -14.21 28.31 16.75
N GLN A 152 -13.49 29.31 16.25
CA GLN A 152 -13.79 30.70 16.54
C GLN A 152 -15.10 31.04 15.84
N MET A 153 -16.19 30.96 16.60
CA MET A 153 -17.44 31.62 16.24
C MET A 153 -17.22 33.13 16.32
N SER A 154 -16.98 33.78 15.18
CA SER A 154 -17.07 35.23 15.10
C SER A 154 -18.52 35.63 15.24
N ALA A 155 -18.88 36.14 16.40
CA ALA A 155 -20.14 36.86 16.58
C ALA A 155 -20.08 38.20 15.80
N THR A 156 -20.73 38.22 14.66
CA THR A 156 -20.99 39.46 13.94
C THR A 156 -22.14 40.14 14.64
N THR A 157 -21.84 41.19 15.42
CA THR A 157 -22.81 42.10 15.99
C THR A 157 -23.29 43.01 14.91
N ASP A 158 -24.53 42.84 14.46
CA ASP A 158 -25.22 43.71 13.54
C ASP A 158 -25.69 44.95 14.33
N ALA A 159 -25.00 46.06 14.14
CA ALA A 159 -25.42 47.36 14.68
C ALA A 159 -26.28 48.05 13.66
N CYS A 160 -27.57 47.87 13.81
CA CYS A 160 -28.60 48.70 13.17
C CYS A 160 -28.44 50.15 13.63
N ARG A 161 -28.09 51.08 12.77
CA ARG A 161 -28.15 52.51 13.00
C ARG A 161 -29.13 53.13 12.01
N ALA A 162 -30.29 53.48 12.55
CA ALA A 162 -31.23 54.39 11.94
C ALA A 162 -30.66 55.82 11.92
N HIS A 163 -30.81 56.53 10.81
CA HIS A 163 -30.92 57.99 10.74
C HIS A 163 -31.74 58.31 9.53
N GLU A 164 -32.87 58.95 9.80
CA GLU A 164 -33.52 60.13 9.21
C GLU A 164 -33.45 60.27 7.69
#